data_c9f2633b496f8359adf1448ec329531c
#
_entry.id   c9f2633b496f8359adf1448ec329531c
#
_cell.length_a   1.000
_cell.length_b   1.000
_cell.length_c   1.000
_cell.angle_alpha   90.00
_cell.angle_beta   90.00
_cell.angle_gamma   90.00
#
_symmetry.space_group_name_H-M   'P 1'
#
loop_
_entity.id
_entity.type
_entity.pdbx_description
1 polymer ?
#
loop_
_entity_poly.entity_id
_entity_poly.type
_entity_poly.pdbx_seq_one_letter_code
_entity_poly.pdbx_strand_id
1 'polypeptide(L)'
;PFQVYRHLVGSKQIEDTLIYEEKDPTFHVSVGNSRSMQFIEIDISSTTSSETLLLKSSNPLESPAIFFPRVLNHLYSVEHDPEHNRFLIHTNWKAKNFRLMETALQKSKKRSQWQEIVPHKDSVLLQSVLSYPKNIVLMERESGLRRLRVLDAKGNFERVVSFNDPSYTAYLAANPEYTSTKFYYGYSSMRSPDSIYSVDLQSGRKRKLK
;
A
#
# COMPACT_ATOMS: atom_id res chain seq x y z
N PRO A 1 -7.85 24.22 4.93
CA PRO A 1 -7.80 22.95 5.67
C PRO A 1 -8.54 21.87 4.88
N PHE A 2 -8.04 20.64 4.95
CA PHE A 2 -8.74 19.49 4.38
C PHE A 2 -9.68 18.91 5.43
N GLN A 3 -10.92 18.62 5.05
CA GLN A 3 -11.94 18.07 5.95
C GLN A 3 -12.56 16.81 5.35
N VAL A 4 -12.84 15.83 6.19
CA VAL A 4 -13.53 14.59 5.83
C VAL A 4 -14.87 14.57 6.54
N TYR A 5 -15.94 14.48 5.78
CA TYR A 5 -17.30 14.39 6.30
C TYR A 5 -17.91 13.04 6.00
N ARG A 6 -18.81 12.61 6.87
CA ARG A 6 -19.69 11.46 6.65
C ARG A 6 -21.09 11.95 6.36
N HIS A 7 -21.61 11.59 5.19
CA HIS A 7 -22.97 11.86 4.76
C HIS A 7 -23.85 10.62 4.92
N LEU A 8 -25.06 10.81 5.45
CA LEU A 8 -26.08 9.77 5.44
C LEU A 8 -26.95 9.94 4.20
N VAL A 9 -26.99 8.97 3.32
CA VAL A 9 -27.79 9.04 2.10
C VAL A 9 -29.26 9.30 2.43
N GLY A 10 -29.82 10.36 1.84
CA GLY A 10 -31.19 10.81 2.11
C GLY A 10 -31.32 11.89 3.16
N SER A 11 -30.25 12.22 3.91
CA SER A 11 -30.23 13.38 4.80
C SER A 11 -29.84 14.67 4.06
N LYS A 12 -29.97 15.82 4.74
CA LYS A 12 -29.48 17.10 4.21
C LYS A 12 -27.99 17.26 4.50
N GLN A 13 -27.24 17.92 3.60
CA GLN A 13 -25.79 18.19 3.77
C GLN A 13 -25.46 18.91 5.10
N ILE A 14 -26.34 19.75 5.60
CA ILE A 14 -26.14 20.44 6.89
C ILE A 14 -26.07 19.47 8.09
N GLU A 15 -26.53 18.23 7.91
CA GLU A 15 -26.53 17.17 8.93
C GLU A 15 -25.27 16.30 8.86
N ASP A 16 -24.36 16.59 7.92
CA ASP A 16 -23.11 15.84 7.74
C ASP A 16 -22.23 15.92 8.99
N THR A 17 -21.66 14.79 9.34
CA THR A 17 -20.78 14.70 10.51
C THR A 17 -19.33 14.91 10.10
N LEU A 18 -18.66 15.90 10.68
CA LEU A 18 -17.21 16.08 10.51
C LEU A 18 -16.47 14.92 11.21
N ILE A 19 -15.69 14.17 10.44
CA ILE A 19 -14.94 13.00 10.91
C ILE A 19 -13.49 13.35 11.18
N TYR A 20 -12.89 14.17 10.31
CA TYR A 20 -11.49 14.57 10.43
C TYR A 20 -11.29 15.98 9.84
N GLU A 21 -10.44 16.76 10.47
CA GLU A 21 -9.97 18.04 9.96
C GLU A 21 -8.46 18.13 10.09
N GLU A 22 -7.76 18.36 8.96
CA GLU A 22 -6.35 18.68 8.94
C GLU A 22 -6.15 20.19 8.93
N LYS A 23 -5.48 20.68 9.96
CA LYS A 23 -5.22 22.13 10.13
C LYS A 23 -3.90 22.59 9.53
N ASP A 24 -2.96 21.67 9.35
CA ASP A 24 -1.67 21.97 8.74
C ASP A 24 -1.81 21.95 7.21
N PRO A 25 -1.64 23.10 6.52
CA PRO A 25 -1.81 23.19 5.07
C PRO A 25 -0.74 22.44 4.28
N THR A 26 0.31 21.94 4.92
CA THR A 26 1.36 21.15 4.26
C THR A 26 0.97 19.68 4.10
N PHE A 27 -0.13 19.25 4.72
CA PHE A 27 -0.64 17.89 4.59
C PHE A 27 -1.83 17.82 3.64
N HIS A 28 -1.85 16.77 2.85
CA HIS A 28 -2.97 16.34 2.02
C HIS A 28 -3.73 15.23 2.72
N VAL A 29 -5.04 15.20 2.53
CA VAL A 29 -5.92 14.17 3.08
C VAL A 29 -6.61 13.46 1.94
N SER A 30 -6.62 12.13 1.97
CA SER A 30 -7.38 11.28 1.07
C SER A 30 -8.18 10.24 1.83
N VAL A 31 -9.28 9.79 1.24
CA VAL A 31 -10.15 8.75 1.81
C VAL A 31 -10.31 7.64 0.79
N GLY A 32 -10.18 6.40 1.24
CA GLY A 32 -10.33 5.22 0.42
C GLY A 32 -10.76 4.00 1.22
N ASN A 33 -10.90 2.88 0.54
CA ASN A 33 -11.08 1.59 1.18
C ASN A 33 -9.77 0.82 1.14
N SER A 34 -9.47 0.09 2.22
CA SER A 34 -8.45 -0.96 2.15
C SER A 34 -8.79 -1.95 1.05
N ARG A 35 -7.79 -2.55 0.41
CA ARG A 35 -8.02 -3.58 -0.62
C ARG A 35 -8.80 -4.79 -0.09
N SER A 36 -8.70 -5.06 1.19
CA SER A 36 -9.49 -6.07 1.89
C SER A 36 -10.97 -5.70 2.06
N MET A 37 -11.36 -4.44 1.79
CA MET A 37 -12.69 -3.86 2.02
C MET A 37 -13.15 -3.87 3.49
N GLN A 38 -12.25 -4.20 4.43
CA GLN A 38 -12.60 -4.27 5.85
C GLN A 38 -12.39 -2.95 6.60
N PHE A 39 -11.66 -2.01 5.99
CA PHE A 39 -11.42 -0.69 6.57
C PHE A 39 -11.66 0.42 5.55
N ILE A 40 -12.18 1.53 6.05
CA ILE A 40 -12.10 2.85 5.43
C ILE A 40 -10.82 3.48 5.97
N GLU A 41 -9.98 3.96 5.07
CA GLU A 41 -8.68 4.55 5.36
C GLU A 41 -8.73 6.05 5.11
N ILE A 42 -8.28 6.84 6.08
CA ILE A 42 -8.03 8.27 5.90
C ILE A 42 -6.52 8.45 5.96
N ASP A 43 -5.93 8.72 4.80
CA ASP A 43 -4.50 8.91 4.67
C ASP A 43 -4.15 10.38 4.67
N ILE A 44 -3.27 10.77 5.57
CA ILE A 44 -2.79 12.12 5.76
C ILE A 44 -1.29 12.11 5.47
N SER A 45 -0.85 12.89 4.49
CA SER A 45 0.55 12.86 4.05
C SER A 45 1.08 14.24 3.64
N SER A 46 2.33 14.46 3.96
CA SER A 46 3.16 15.53 3.43
C SER A 46 4.36 14.96 2.68
N THR A 47 5.28 15.80 2.23
CA THR A 47 6.52 15.35 1.56
C THR A 47 7.36 14.43 2.45
N THR A 48 7.33 14.60 3.77
CA THR A 48 8.26 13.95 4.70
C THR A 48 7.59 13.12 5.78
N SER A 49 6.28 13.23 5.96
CA SER A 49 5.58 12.57 7.06
C SER A 49 4.20 12.08 6.63
N SER A 50 3.77 10.96 7.21
CA SER A 50 2.43 10.42 6.97
C SER A 50 1.77 9.91 8.24
N GLU A 51 0.44 9.79 8.17
CA GLU A 51 -0.42 9.21 9.20
C GLU A 51 -1.61 8.55 8.52
N THR A 52 -2.06 7.42 9.02
CA THR A 52 -3.26 6.74 8.53
C THR A 52 -4.22 6.52 9.69
N LEU A 53 -5.49 6.91 9.49
CA LEU A 53 -6.59 6.56 10.38
C LEU A 53 -7.41 5.44 9.74
N LEU A 54 -7.83 4.50 10.57
CA LEU A 54 -8.60 3.33 10.16
C LEU A 54 -9.99 3.36 10.82
N LEU A 55 -11.01 3.15 10.03
CA LEU A 55 -12.38 2.93 10.46
C LEU A 55 -12.86 1.59 9.93
N LYS A 56 -13.37 0.72 10.80
CA LYS A 56 -13.92 -0.58 10.34
C LYS A 56 -15.12 -0.37 9.43
N SER A 57 -15.12 -0.97 8.25
CA SER A 57 -16.24 -0.88 7.31
C SER A 57 -17.53 -1.47 7.88
N SER A 58 -17.43 -2.44 8.82
CA SER A 58 -18.60 -3.01 9.51
C SER A 58 -19.25 -2.05 10.52
N ASN A 59 -18.54 -1.01 10.98
CA ASN A 59 -19.00 -0.05 11.96
C ASN A 59 -18.74 1.40 11.51
N PRO A 60 -19.34 1.83 10.39
CA PRO A 60 -18.98 3.10 9.74
C PRO A 60 -19.42 4.34 10.55
N LEU A 61 -20.20 4.16 11.60
CA LEU A 61 -20.64 5.25 12.48
C LEU A 61 -19.67 5.54 13.64
N GLU A 62 -18.71 4.66 13.88
CA GLU A 62 -17.66 4.90 14.88
C GLU A 62 -16.69 6.01 14.42
N SER A 63 -15.84 6.44 15.34
CA SER A 63 -14.74 7.35 15.03
C SER A 63 -13.54 6.55 14.49
N PRO A 64 -12.82 7.06 13.49
CA PRO A 64 -11.61 6.41 13.00
C PRO A 64 -10.51 6.45 14.08
N ALA A 65 -9.71 5.40 14.11
CA ALA A 65 -8.58 5.28 15.03
C ALA A 65 -7.26 5.47 14.29
N ILE A 66 -6.32 6.24 14.86
CA ILE A 66 -4.97 6.40 14.33
C ILE A 66 -4.27 5.04 14.39
N PHE A 67 -3.76 4.59 13.24
CA PHE A 67 -2.92 3.39 13.14
C PHE A 67 -1.58 3.61 13.85
N PHE A 68 -0.85 4.61 13.41
CA PHE A 68 0.37 5.09 14.05
C PHE A 68 0.44 6.61 13.90
N PRO A 69 0.69 7.38 14.99
CA PRO A 69 0.71 8.84 14.92
C PRO A 69 1.86 9.34 14.04
N ARG A 70 1.64 10.47 13.36
CA ARG A 70 2.67 11.11 12.54
C ARG A 70 3.90 11.48 13.37
N VAL A 71 5.05 11.30 12.76
CA VAL A 71 6.33 11.69 13.31
C VAL A 71 7.13 12.39 12.20
N LEU A 72 7.82 13.44 12.52
CA LEU A 72 8.65 14.18 11.57
C LEU A 72 9.63 13.24 10.86
N ASN A 73 9.71 13.35 9.53
CA ASN A 73 10.54 12.54 8.64
C ASN A 73 10.22 11.03 8.67
N HIS A 74 9.02 10.66 9.09
CA HIS A 74 8.55 9.30 9.04
C HIS A 74 7.40 9.14 8.04
N LEU A 75 7.70 8.46 6.94
CA LEU A 75 6.74 8.06 5.92
C LEU A 75 6.38 6.59 6.12
N TYR A 76 5.10 6.31 6.08
CA TYR A 76 4.58 4.95 6.04
C TYR A 76 3.25 4.88 5.31
N SER A 77 2.95 3.73 4.77
CA SER A 77 1.63 3.32 4.32
C SER A 77 1.33 1.92 4.83
N VAL A 78 0.07 1.58 4.92
CA VAL A 78 -0.38 0.28 5.44
C VAL A 78 -1.17 -0.48 4.39
N GLU A 79 -1.11 -1.80 4.47
CA GLU A 79 -1.87 -2.73 3.64
C GLU A 79 -2.46 -3.80 4.55
N HIS A 80 -3.79 -3.90 4.63
CA HIS A 80 -4.45 -4.88 5.49
C HIS A 80 -4.43 -6.27 4.86
N ASP A 81 -3.91 -7.23 5.61
CA ASP A 81 -3.83 -8.66 5.27
C ASP A 81 -4.73 -9.48 6.21
N PRO A 82 -6.03 -9.64 5.87
CA PRO A 82 -7.00 -10.30 6.74
C PRO A 82 -6.73 -11.79 6.92
N GLU A 83 -6.15 -12.48 5.92
CA GLU A 83 -5.84 -13.91 5.99
C GLU A 83 -4.85 -14.22 7.12
N HIS A 84 -3.91 -13.29 7.38
CA HIS A 84 -2.88 -13.44 8.41
C HIS A 84 -3.14 -12.55 9.65
N ASN A 85 -4.30 -11.87 9.71
CA ASN A 85 -4.69 -10.96 10.81
C ASN A 85 -3.61 -9.92 11.13
N ARG A 86 -3.06 -9.27 10.10
CA ARG A 86 -1.97 -8.31 10.21
C ARG A 86 -2.12 -7.14 9.25
N PHE A 87 -1.32 -6.12 9.48
CA PHE A 87 -1.03 -5.04 8.54
C PHE A 87 0.41 -5.14 8.08
N LEU A 88 0.63 -5.07 6.78
CA LEU A 88 1.93 -4.83 6.19
C LEU A 88 2.21 -3.33 6.23
N ILE A 89 3.41 -2.93 6.62
CA ILE A 89 3.81 -1.54 6.78
C ILE A 89 5.00 -1.26 5.88
N HIS A 90 4.78 -0.53 4.81
CA HIS A 90 5.84 0.02 3.98
C HIS A 90 6.33 1.31 4.62
N THR A 91 7.59 1.38 5.06
CA THR A 91 8.05 2.49 5.90
C THR A 91 9.53 2.84 5.68
N ASN A 92 9.86 4.14 5.82
CA ASN A 92 11.23 4.63 5.85
C ASN A 92 11.85 4.64 7.26
N TRP A 93 11.16 4.10 8.28
CA TRP A 93 11.70 4.08 9.64
C TRP A 93 13.02 3.30 9.71
N LYS A 94 14.13 4.00 10.05
CA LYS A 94 15.51 3.48 10.00
C LYS A 94 15.88 2.84 8.64
N ALA A 95 15.32 3.34 7.54
CA ALA A 95 15.42 2.74 6.21
C ALA A 95 15.22 3.81 5.13
N LYS A 96 16.26 4.52 4.71
CA LYS A 96 16.15 5.61 3.71
C LYS A 96 15.50 5.15 2.39
N ASN A 97 15.70 3.89 2.00
CA ASN A 97 15.12 3.27 0.82
C ASN A 97 13.91 2.39 1.14
N PHE A 98 13.28 2.64 2.27
CA PHE A 98 12.15 1.90 2.80
C PHE A 98 12.46 0.44 3.14
N ARG A 99 11.58 -0.14 3.90
CA ARG A 99 11.51 -1.56 4.27
C ARG A 99 10.07 -1.99 4.41
N LEU A 100 9.83 -3.29 4.47
CA LEU A 100 8.53 -3.86 4.78
C LEU A 100 8.54 -4.44 6.18
N MET A 101 7.57 -4.02 6.97
CA MET A 101 7.33 -4.54 8.31
C MET A 101 5.90 -5.07 8.42
N GLU A 102 5.58 -5.77 9.48
CA GLU A 102 4.22 -6.21 9.80
C GLU A 102 3.89 -5.96 11.27
N THR A 103 2.60 -5.85 11.56
CA THR A 103 2.09 -5.80 12.93
C THR A 103 0.60 -6.17 12.97
N ALA A 104 0.13 -6.67 14.12
CA ALA A 104 -1.32 -6.73 14.39
C ALA A 104 -1.84 -5.33 14.74
N LEU A 105 -3.11 -5.05 14.42
CA LEU A 105 -3.73 -3.73 14.66
C LEU A 105 -3.55 -3.24 16.10
N GLN A 106 -3.74 -4.12 17.10
CA GLN A 106 -3.63 -3.77 18.53
C GLN A 106 -2.21 -3.37 18.95
N LYS A 107 -1.21 -3.72 18.13
CA LYS A 107 0.21 -3.44 18.36
C LYS A 107 0.74 -2.29 17.50
N SER A 108 -0.09 -1.74 16.61
CA SER A 108 0.33 -0.76 15.59
C SER A 108 1.00 0.49 16.19
N LYS A 109 0.50 0.98 17.32
CA LYS A 109 1.00 2.20 17.99
C LYS A 109 2.39 2.10 18.61
N LYS A 110 3.00 0.89 18.62
CA LYS A 110 4.34 0.66 19.22
C LYS A 110 5.28 0.09 18.16
N ARG A 111 6.16 0.92 17.57
CA ARG A 111 7.14 0.49 16.57
C ARG A 111 8.01 -0.69 17.03
N SER A 112 8.28 -0.81 18.33
CA SER A 112 9.05 -1.94 18.89
C SER A 112 8.35 -3.29 18.75
N GLN A 113 7.06 -3.28 18.39
CA GLN A 113 6.27 -4.48 18.16
C GLN A 113 6.06 -4.76 16.66
N TRP A 114 6.62 -3.93 15.78
CA TRP A 114 6.64 -4.17 14.36
C TRP A 114 7.75 -5.17 14.03
N GLN A 115 7.43 -6.19 13.25
CA GLN A 115 8.36 -7.22 12.82
C GLN A 115 8.79 -6.98 11.38
N GLU A 116 10.08 -7.17 11.08
CA GLU A 116 10.59 -6.97 9.74
C GLU A 116 10.33 -8.18 8.85
N ILE A 117 9.77 -7.95 7.66
CA ILE A 117 9.58 -8.94 6.61
C ILE A 117 10.62 -8.78 5.52
N VAL A 118 10.82 -7.55 5.04
CA VAL A 118 11.83 -7.24 4.02
C VAL A 118 12.74 -6.16 4.56
N PRO A 119 14.03 -6.47 4.77
CA PRO A 119 14.98 -5.53 5.30
C PRO A 119 15.31 -4.41 4.31
N HIS A 120 15.73 -3.28 4.84
CA HIS A 120 16.29 -2.18 4.07
C HIS A 120 17.54 -2.63 3.29
N LYS A 121 17.67 -2.12 2.07
CA LYS A 121 18.89 -2.24 1.25
C LYS A 121 19.28 -0.89 0.70
N ASP A 122 20.57 -0.53 0.79
CA ASP A 122 21.06 0.74 0.26
C ASP A 122 20.96 0.86 -1.26
N SER A 123 21.05 -0.27 -1.97
CA SER A 123 20.99 -0.32 -3.44
C SER A 123 19.57 -0.50 -4.00
N VAL A 124 18.55 -0.74 -3.16
CA VAL A 124 17.19 -1.06 -3.60
C VAL A 124 16.19 -0.16 -2.91
N LEU A 125 15.46 0.65 -3.67
CA LEU A 125 14.33 1.43 -3.19
C LEU A 125 13.05 0.58 -3.27
N LEU A 126 12.47 0.24 -2.12
CA LEU A 126 11.13 -0.35 -2.06
C LEU A 126 10.10 0.75 -2.32
N GLN A 127 9.34 0.66 -3.42
CA GLN A 127 8.42 1.72 -3.85
C GLN A 127 6.96 1.45 -3.50
N SER A 128 6.53 0.18 -3.58
CA SER A 128 5.14 -0.20 -3.31
C SER A 128 5.04 -1.66 -2.88
N VAL A 129 3.96 -1.95 -2.16
CA VAL A 129 3.63 -3.28 -1.65
C VAL A 129 2.17 -3.56 -1.94
N LEU A 130 1.86 -4.77 -2.39
CA LEU A 130 0.50 -5.29 -2.50
C LEU A 130 0.43 -6.63 -1.75
N SER A 131 -0.54 -6.77 -0.87
CA SER A 131 -0.83 -8.01 -0.15
C SER A 131 -1.87 -8.84 -0.90
N TYR A 132 -1.68 -10.14 -0.91
CA TYR A 132 -2.63 -11.15 -1.38
C TYR A 132 -2.70 -12.29 -0.36
N PRO A 133 -3.74 -13.15 -0.37
CA PRO A 133 -3.88 -14.19 0.65
C PRO A 133 -2.66 -15.11 0.82
N LYS A 134 -1.92 -15.37 -0.26
CA LYS A 134 -0.75 -16.26 -0.26
C LYS A 134 0.56 -15.59 -0.63
N ASN A 135 0.51 -14.35 -1.14
CA ASN A 135 1.67 -13.69 -1.72
C ASN A 135 1.75 -12.21 -1.32
N ILE A 136 2.96 -11.69 -1.37
CA ILE A 136 3.24 -10.25 -1.32
C ILE A 136 3.92 -9.88 -2.63
N VAL A 137 3.43 -8.85 -3.30
CA VAL A 137 4.05 -8.31 -4.51
C VAL A 137 4.71 -6.99 -4.16
N LEU A 138 6.00 -6.88 -4.46
CA LEU A 138 6.80 -5.70 -4.23
C LEU A 138 7.15 -5.04 -5.55
N MET A 139 7.02 -3.72 -5.61
CA MET A 139 7.66 -2.92 -6.65
C MET A 139 8.91 -2.27 -6.07
N GLU A 140 10.04 -2.56 -6.67
CA GLU A 140 11.35 -2.09 -6.26
C GLU A 140 12.03 -1.33 -7.40
N ARG A 141 12.98 -0.45 -7.05
CA ARG A 141 13.90 0.15 -8.02
C ARG A 141 15.33 -0.20 -7.62
N GLU A 142 16.07 -0.80 -8.56
CA GLU A 142 17.48 -1.15 -8.41
C GLU A 142 18.24 -0.75 -9.68
N SER A 143 19.38 -0.12 -9.55
CA SER A 143 20.19 0.37 -10.68
C SER A 143 19.39 1.18 -11.72
N GLY A 144 18.46 2.03 -11.26
CA GLY A 144 17.61 2.88 -12.09
C GLY A 144 16.37 2.19 -12.69
N LEU A 145 16.29 0.86 -12.70
CA LEU A 145 15.18 0.11 -13.28
C LEU A 145 14.20 -0.38 -12.20
N ARG A 146 12.92 -0.36 -12.53
CA ARG A 146 11.88 -0.95 -11.70
C ARG A 146 11.78 -2.44 -11.93
N ARG A 147 11.63 -3.19 -10.87
CA ARG A 147 11.37 -4.64 -10.91
C ARG A 147 10.19 -5.00 -10.02
N LEU A 148 9.53 -6.09 -10.36
CA LEU A 148 8.44 -6.66 -9.58
C LEU A 148 8.92 -7.98 -8.97
N ARG A 149 8.87 -8.08 -7.66
CA ARG A 149 9.27 -9.26 -6.90
C ARG A 149 8.06 -9.85 -6.19
N VAL A 150 7.90 -11.15 -6.28
CA VAL A 150 6.84 -11.91 -5.60
C VAL A 150 7.47 -12.69 -4.45
N LEU A 151 6.86 -12.56 -3.29
CA LEU A 151 7.20 -13.29 -2.08
C LEU A 151 6.01 -14.17 -1.67
N ASP A 152 6.26 -15.22 -0.90
CA ASP A 152 5.19 -15.88 -0.18
C ASP A 152 4.62 -14.96 0.92
N ALA A 153 3.54 -15.37 1.58
CA ALA A 153 2.92 -14.57 2.63
C ALA A 153 3.83 -14.36 3.85
N LYS A 154 4.87 -15.18 4.05
CA LYS A 154 5.85 -15.04 5.13
C LYS A 154 7.02 -14.12 4.76
N GLY A 155 7.08 -13.65 3.52
CA GLY A 155 8.16 -12.79 3.04
C GLY A 155 9.32 -13.55 2.39
N ASN A 156 9.23 -14.88 2.22
CA ASN A 156 10.26 -15.63 1.52
C ASN A 156 10.18 -15.35 0.02
N PHE A 157 11.34 -15.25 -0.62
CA PHE A 157 11.42 -15.00 -2.06
C PHE A 157 10.87 -16.18 -2.85
N GLU A 158 10.02 -15.88 -3.83
CA GLU A 158 9.53 -16.85 -4.81
C GLU A 158 10.09 -16.56 -6.21
N ARG A 159 9.86 -15.34 -6.71
CA ARG A 159 10.27 -15.01 -8.09
C ARG A 159 10.41 -13.51 -8.35
N VAL A 160 11.07 -13.19 -9.45
CA VAL A 160 11.07 -11.85 -10.07
C VAL A 160 10.32 -11.94 -11.40
N VAL A 161 9.52 -10.92 -11.71
CA VAL A 161 8.95 -10.75 -13.04
C VAL A 161 10.06 -10.22 -13.97
N SER A 162 10.49 -11.06 -14.88
CA SER A 162 11.55 -10.70 -15.85
C SER A 162 11.01 -9.80 -16.97
N PHE A 163 11.84 -8.85 -17.39
CA PHE A 163 11.64 -7.99 -18.56
C PHE A 163 12.79 -8.19 -19.55
N ASN A 164 12.49 -8.15 -20.85
CA ASN A 164 13.46 -8.52 -21.88
C ASN A 164 14.28 -7.34 -22.41
N ASP A 165 13.77 -6.12 -22.23
CA ASP A 165 14.47 -4.92 -22.72
C ASP A 165 15.49 -4.41 -21.69
N PRO A 166 16.66 -3.92 -22.13
CA PRO A 166 17.67 -3.41 -21.21
C PRO A 166 17.29 -2.07 -20.54
N SER A 167 16.33 -1.34 -21.13
CA SER A 167 15.75 -0.12 -20.59
C SER A 167 14.26 -0.14 -20.79
N TYR A 168 13.52 0.06 -19.72
CA TYR A 168 12.06 -0.03 -19.71
C TYR A 168 11.46 0.77 -18.53
N THR A 169 10.17 0.98 -18.61
CA THR A 169 9.34 1.42 -17.48
C THR A 169 8.37 0.31 -17.11
N ALA A 170 8.28 0.00 -15.83
CA ALA A 170 7.26 -0.90 -15.28
C ALA A 170 6.57 -0.23 -14.09
N TYR A 171 5.28 -0.49 -13.91
CA TYR A 171 4.49 0.04 -12.80
C TYR A 171 3.36 -0.93 -12.43
N LEU A 172 2.96 -0.94 -11.16
CA LEU A 172 1.77 -1.66 -10.76
C LEU A 172 0.54 -0.93 -11.34
N ALA A 173 -0.26 -1.65 -12.10
CA ALA A 173 -1.54 -1.15 -12.60
C ALA A 173 -2.60 -1.22 -11.48
N ALA A 174 -3.87 -0.94 -11.79
CA ALA A 174 -4.95 -1.09 -10.81
C ALA A 174 -5.06 -2.56 -10.34
N ASN A 175 -4.99 -2.75 -9.02
CA ASN A 175 -5.07 -4.04 -8.36
C ASN A 175 -6.03 -3.95 -7.16
N PRO A 176 -7.34 -3.69 -7.39
CA PRO A 176 -8.25 -3.37 -6.30
C PRO A 176 -8.61 -4.56 -5.42
N GLU A 177 -8.50 -5.79 -5.94
CA GLU A 177 -9.00 -6.99 -5.26
C GLU A 177 -7.89 -7.70 -4.48
N TYR A 178 -8.04 -7.77 -3.16
CA TYR A 178 -7.14 -8.52 -2.28
C TYR A 178 -7.15 -10.03 -2.59
N THR A 179 -8.33 -10.61 -2.84
CA THR A 179 -8.53 -12.06 -3.06
C THR A 179 -8.16 -12.54 -4.47
N SER A 180 -7.70 -11.64 -5.33
CA SER A 180 -7.29 -12.00 -6.69
C SER A 180 -6.12 -13.00 -6.68
N THR A 181 -6.16 -13.97 -7.61
CA THR A 181 -5.04 -14.89 -7.88
C THR A 181 -4.04 -14.31 -8.87
N LYS A 182 -4.23 -13.07 -9.31
CA LYS A 182 -3.41 -12.39 -10.30
C LYS A 182 -3.14 -10.97 -9.86
N PHE A 183 -1.99 -10.44 -10.28
CA PHE A 183 -1.75 -8.99 -10.24
C PHE A 183 -1.50 -8.44 -11.63
N TYR A 184 -1.69 -7.14 -11.77
CA TYR A 184 -1.60 -6.42 -13.04
C TYR A 184 -0.48 -5.39 -12.98
N TYR A 185 0.28 -5.29 -14.07
CA TYR A 185 1.32 -4.27 -14.21
C TYR A 185 1.33 -3.69 -15.62
N GLY A 186 1.74 -2.43 -15.72
CA GLY A 186 2.05 -1.78 -16.98
C GLY A 186 3.52 -1.93 -17.31
N TYR A 187 3.82 -1.99 -18.59
CA TYR A 187 5.18 -2.10 -19.13
C TYR A 187 5.29 -1.34 -20.45
N SER A 188 6.35 -0.58 -20.60
CA SER A 188 6.73 0.03 -21.87
C SER A 188 8.25 0.11 -22.01
N SER A 189 8.74 0.12 -23.26
CA SER A 189 10.14 0.35 -23.59
C SER A 189 10.25 1.11 -24.91
N MET A 190 11.46 1.44 -25.35
CA MET A 190 11.69 2.05 -26.66
C MET A 190 11.25 1.14 -27.83
N ARG A 191 11.10 -0.16 -27.58
CA ARG A 191 10.68 -1.17 -28.57
C ARG A 191 9.26 -1.66 -28.36
N SER A 192 8.67 -1.42 -27.21
CA SER A 192 7.36 -1.94 -26.82
C SER A 192 6.46 -0.80 -26.37
N PRO A 193 5.30 -0.58 -27.01
CA PRO A 193 4.35 0.42 -26.58
C PRO A 193 3.81 0.09 -25.18
N ASP A 194 3.21 1.08 -24.53
CA ASP A 194 2.59 0.89 -23.22
C ASP A 194 1.57 -0.24 -23.27
N SER A 195 1.72 -1.19 -22.41
CA SER A 195 0.97 -2.44 -22.42
C SER A 195 0.67 -2.91 -21.00
N ILE A 196 -0.51 -3.49 -20.81
CA ILE A 196 -0.93 -4.06 -19.53
C ILE A 196 -0.80 -5.58 -19.57
N TYR A 197 -0.24 -6.10 -18.51
CA TYR A 197 -0.03 -7.54 -18.31
C TYR A 197 -0.69 -8.00 -17.02
N SER A 198 -1.16 -9.24 -17.01
CA SER A 198 -1.48 -9.97 -15.78
C SER A 198 -0.41 -11.02 -15.49
N VAL A 199 -0.15 -11.26 -14.23
CA VAL A 199 0.70 -12.34 -13.72
C VAL A 199 -0.13 -13.19 -12.78
N ASP A 200 -0.20 -14.48 -13.04
CA ASP A 200 -0.78 -15.45 -12.14
C ASP A 200 0.17 -15.67 -10.95
N LEU A 201 -0.31 -15.47 -9.74
CA LEU A 201 0.51 -15.50 -8.53
C LEU A 201 1.06 -16.89 -8.21
N GLN A 202 0.31 -17.94 -8.53
CA GLN A 202 0.73 -19.32 -8.26
C GLN A 202 1.75 -19.82 -9.30
N SER A 203 1.42 -19.70 -10.58
CA SER A 203 2.24 -20.27 -11.67
C SER A 203 3.31 -19.30 -12.19
N GLY A 204 3.18 -17.99 -11.93
CA GLY A 204 4.02 -16.94 -12.52
C GLY A 204 3.76 -16.68 -14.01
N ARG A 205 2.72 -17.32 -14.60
CA ARG A 205 2.39 -17.16 -16.02
C ARG A 205 1.95 -15.73 -16.32
N LYS A 206 2.63 -15.12 -17.28
CA LYS A 206 2.30 -13.78 -17.79
C LYS A 206 1.33 -13.84 -18.96
N ARG A 207 0.41 -12.89 -19.03
CA ARG A 207 -0.49 -12.70 -20.19
C ARG A 207 -0.57 -11.21 -20.49
N LYS A 208 -0.31 -10.83 -21.74
CA LYS A 208 -0.59 -9.48 -22.25
C LYS A 208 -2.10 -9.31 -22.42
N LEU A 209 -2.64 -8.18 -21.93
CA LEU A 209 -4.07 -7.86 -21.99
C LEU A 209 -4.35 -6.77 -23.02
N LYS A 210 -3.42 -5.80 -23.14
CA LYS A 210 -3.54 -4.66 -24.04
C LYS A 210 -2.15 -4.24 -24.52
#